data_f478695e510c9c60e9ae34a1159bb727
#
_entry.id   f478695e510c9c60e9ae34a1159bb727
#
_cell.length_a   1.000
_cell.length_b   1.000
_cell.length_c   1.000
_cell.angle_alpha   90.00
_cell.angle_beta   90.00
_cell.angle_gamma   90.00
#
_symmetry.space_group_name_H-M   'P 1'
#
loop_
_entity.id
_entity.type
_entity.pdbx_description
1 polymer ?
#
loop_
_entity_poly.entity_id
_entity_poly.type
_entity_poly.pdbx_seq_one_letter_code
_entity_poly.pdbx_strand_id
1 'polypeptide(L)'
;MSAYTITKEEFKNVHNGAWEIRQAIEHLDGILSNDLITKLNAGINKLELGLDGVRTQDQTDFDSKYEHYDSVREGLGLSTTWSVYEVSDLNDRHPHLSAVTLRYENHWGTPVEKGIVGATWAALYVAANACIRDSGDNHHTFIEQFTPSESDASVLLLSTGS
;
A
#
# COMPACT_ATOMS: atom_id res chain seq x y z
N MET A 1 -1.21 27.16 -7.24
CA MET A 1 0.27 27.10 -7.04
C MET A 1 0.72 25.82 -7.71
N SER A 2 1.74 25.88 -8.58
CA SER A 2 2.31 24.66 -9.17
C SER A 2 3.01 23.89 -8.07
N ALA A 3 2.58 22.67 -7.80
CA ALA A 3 3.31 21.79 -6.89
C ALA A 3 4.63 21.42 -7.57
N TYR A 4 5.73 21.64 -6.90
CA TYR A 4 7.02 21.14 -7.35
C TYR A 4 7.05 19.64 -7.14
N THR A 5 7.27 18.90 -8.21
CA THR A 5 7.43 17.45 -8.17
C THR A 5 8.90 17.16 -8.41
N ILE A 6 9.49 16.32 -7.57
CA ILE A 6 10.85 15.81 -7.72
C ILE A 6 10.79 14.29 -7.91
N THR A 7 11.83 13.72 -8.48
CA THR A 7 11.94 12.27 -8.59
C THR A 7 12.16 11.63 -7.23
N LYS A 8 11.82 10.35 -7.10
CA LYS A 8 12.08 9.56 -5.88
C LYS A 8 13.55 9.55 -5.50
N GLU A 9 14.44 9.51 -6.50
CA GLU A 9 15.89 9.53 -6.29
C GLU A 9 16.34 10.87 -5.73
N GLU A 10 15.87 11.98 -6.29
CA GLU A 10 16.16 13.33 -5.79
C GLU A 10 15.65 13.51 -4.36
N PHE A 11 14.44 13.09 -4.07
CA PHE A 11 13.88 13.14 -2.72
C PHE A 11 14.75 12.34 -1.73
N LYS A 12 15.10 11.08 -2.09
CA LYS A 12 15.95 10.20 -1.28
C LYS A 12 17.33 10.81 -1.05
N ASN A 13 17.93 11.40 -2.07
CA ASN A 13 19.26 12.02 -1.96
C ASN A 13 19.23 13.23 -1.00
N VAL A 14 18.21 14.07 -1.06
CA VAL A 14 18.09 15.21 -0.15
C VAL A 14 17.82 14.76 1.27
N HIS A 15 16.93 13.78 1.46
CA HIS A 15 16.60 13.22 2.77
C HIS A 15 17.81 12.54 3.42
N ASN A 16 18.54 11.69 2.68
CA ASN A 16 19.74 11.04 3.17
C ASN A 16 20.84 12.07 3.49
N GLY A 17 21.02 13.08 2.64
CA GLY A 17 21.99 14.15 2.88
C GLY A 17 21.69 14.92 4.17
N ALA A 18 20.42 15.23 4.45
CA ALA A 18 20.02 15.86 5.70
C ALA A 18 20.36 14.98 6.92
N TRP A 19 20.10 13.66 6.82
CA TRP A 19 20.43 12.69 7.86
C TRP A 19 21.94 12.58 8.09
N GLU A 20 22.75 12.49 7.03
CA GLU A 20 24.21 12.42 7.12
C GLU A 20 24.80 13.66 7.77
N ILE A 21 24.28 14.84 7.46
CA ILE A 21 24.71 16.09 8.10
C ILE A 21 24.37 16.09 9.59
N ARG A 22 23.20 15.57 9.99
CA ARG A 22 22.83 15.43 11.40
C ARG A 22 23.81 14.55 12.16
N GLN A 23 24.14 13.39 11.60
CA GLN A 23 25.12 12.48 12.19
C GLN A 23 26.51 13.15 12.32
N ALA A 24 26.94 13.90 11.30
CA ALA A 24 28.18 14.65 11.35
C ALA A 24 28.19 15.71 12.48
N ILE A 25 27.08 16.41 12.69
CA ILE A 25 26.93 17.40 13.77
C ILE A 25 27.05 16.72 15.12
N GLU A 26 26.41 15.56 15.33
CA GLU A 26 26.51 14.79 16.57
C GLU A 26 27.94 14.34 16.87
N HIS A 27 28.70 13.94 15.85
CA HIS A 27 30.14 13.56 16.01
C HIS A 27 31.06 14.75 16.30
N LEU A 28 30.62 15.97 15.97
CA LEU A 28 31.34 17.20 16.24
C LEU A 28 30.91 17.91 17.53
N ASP A 29 30.02 17.27 18.31
CA ASP A 29 29.63 17.79 19.61
C ASP A 29 30.84 17.94 20.53
N GLY A 30 30.96 19.10 21.17
CA GLY A 30 32.14 19.50 21.95
C GLY A 30 33.28 20.08 21.14
N ILE A 31 33.28 20.02 19.80
CA ILE A 31 34.23 20.67 18.90
C ILE A 31 33.64 21.97 18.34
N LEU A 32 32.40 21.96 17.96
CA LEU A 32 31.68 23.11 17.47
C LEU A 32 31.07 23.92 18.62
N SER A 33 30.90 25.23 18.41
CA SER A 33 30.16 26.04 19.37
C SER A 33 28.68 25.70 19.35
N ASN A 34 28.02 25.81 20.49
CA ASN A 34 26.57 25.56 20.63
C ASN A 34 25.73 26.46 19.68
N ASP A 35 26.17 27.70 19.43
CA ASP A 35 25.50 28.61 18.48
C ASP A 35 25.56 28.05 17.04
N LEU A 36 26.70 27.49 16.64
CA LEU A 36 26.85 26.91 15.32
C LEU A 36 26.02 25.62 15.17
N ILE A 37 26.03 24.74 16.18
CA ILE A 37 25.21 23.53 16.22
C ILE A 37 23.73 23.89 16.11
N THR A 38 23.29 24.88 16.85
CA THR A 38 21.87 25.37 16.81
C THR A 38 21.51 25.89 15.41
N LYS A 39 22.38 26.65 14.77
CA LYS A 39 22.14 27.17 13.40
C LYS A 39 22.09 26.06 12.36
N LEU A 40 22.98 25.08 12.45
CA LEU A 40 23.02 23.93 11.54
C LEU A 40 21.74 23.10 11.67
N ASN A 41 21.33 22.75 12.89
CA ASN A 41 20.10 22.02 13.15
C ASN A 41 18.86 22.79 12.67
N ALA A 42 18.82 24.11 12.87
CA ALA A 42 17.71 24.92 12.35
C ALA A 42 17.68 24.94 10.81
N GLY A 43 18.84 24.88 10.14
CA GLY A 43 18.95 24.75 8.69
C GLY A 43 18.40 23.42 8.18
N ILE A 44 18.81 22.32 8.83
CA ILE A 44 18.33 20.96 8.50
C ILE A 44 16.81 20.86 8.72
N ASN A 45 16.31 21.36 9.84
CA ASN A 45 14.87 21.35 10.10
C ASN A 45 14.07 22.11 9.03
N LYS A 46 14.58 23.23 8.53
CA LYS A 46 13.95 23.98 7.44
C LYS A 46 13.96 23.19 6.14
N LEU A 47 15.04 22.45 5.87
CA LEU A 47 15.15 21.59 4.70
C LEU A 47 14.12 20.46 4.77
N GLU A 48 14.03 19.77 5.90
CA GLU A 48 13.07 18.68 6.13
C GLU A 48 11.62 19.17 6.01
N LEU A 49 11.28 20.30 6.65
CA LEU A 49 9.97 20.93 6.50
C LEU A 49 9.66 21.34 5.04
N GLY A 50 10.70 21.74 4.29
CA GLY A 50 10.55 22.00 2.86
C GLY A 50 10.24 20.74 2.06
N LEU A 51 10.83 19.60 2.44
CA LEU A 51 10.57 18.31 1.81
C LEU A 51 9.16 17.77 2.10
N ASP A 52 8.61 18.01 3.29
CA ASP A 52 7.24 17.59 3.65
C ASP A 52 6.17 18.16 2.71
N GLY A 53 6.45 19.31 2.10
CA GLY A 53 5.57 19.94 1.11
C GLY A 53 5.82 19.48 -0.35
N VAL A 54 6.86 18.67 -0.57
CA VAL A 54 7.25 18.20 -1.91
C VAL A 54 6.82 16.76 -2.08
N ARG A 55 5.94 16.52 -3.05
CA ARG A 55 5.55 15.16 -3.42
C ARG A 55 6.49 14.62 -4.49
N THR A 56 6.94 13.39 -4.35
CA THR A 56 7.60 12.66 -5.42
C THR A 56 6.60 12.31 -6.51
N GLN A 57 7.07 12.09 -7.74
CA GLN A 57 6.19 11.65 -8.82
C GLN A 57 5.52 10.32 -8.46
N ASP A 58 6.28 9.39 -7.88
CA ASP A 58 5.75 8.10 -7.43
C ASP A 58 4.61 8.27 -6.41
N GLN A 59 4.73 9.20 -5.46
CA GLN A 59 3.69 9.46 -4.48
C GLN A 59 2.43 10.05 -5.14
N THR A 60 2.62 10.95 -6.10
CA THR A 60 1.50 11.55 -6.85
C THR A 60 0.78 10.50 -7.68
N ASP A 61 1.53 9.62 -8.33
CA ASP A 61 0.98 8.52 -9.13
C ASP A 61 0.28 7.49 -8.23
N PHE A 62 0.84 7.19 -7.05
CA PHE A 62 0.22 6.33 -6.05
C PHE A 62 -1.10 6.92 -5.55
N ASP A 63 -1.10 8.19 -5.13
CA ASP A 63 -2.31 8.86 -4.63
C ASP A 63 -3.42 8.84 -5.69
N SER A 64 -3.09 9.11 -6.96
CA SER A 64 -4.06 9.09 -8.06
C SER A 64 -4.64 7.70 -8.32
N LYS A 65 -3.81 6.66 -8.28
CA LYS A 65 -4.25 5.25 -8.41
C LYS A 65 -5.11 4.86 -7.22
N TYR A 66 -4.73 5.27 -6.02
CA TYR A 66 -5.45 4.98 -4.80
C TYR A 66 -6.84 5.62 -4.77
N GLU A 67 -6.95 6.90 -5.16
CA GLU A 67 -8.25 7.59 -5.28
C GLU A 67 -9.17 6.90 -6.28
N HIS A 68 -8.63 6.48 -7.42
CA HIS A 68 -9.39 5.72 -8.42
C HIS A 68 -9.86 4.37 -7.86
N TYR A 69 -8.96 3.60 -7.26
CA TYR A 69 -9.26 2.31 -6.64
C TYR A 69 -10.32 2.43 -5.55
N ASP A 70 -10.18 3.44 -4.67
CA ASP A 70 -11.11 3.69 -3.58
C ASP A 70 -12.52 4.02 -4.08
N SER A 71 -12.62 4.86 -5.11
CA SER A 71 -13.89 5.18 -5.77
C SER A 71 -14.58 3.94 -6.35
N VAL A 72 -13.83 3.06 -7.02
CA VAL A 72 -14.39 1.82 -7.59
C VAL A 72 -14.78 0.84 -6.49
N ARG A 73 -13.94 0.71 -5.45
CA ARG A 73 -14.20 -0.11 -4.27
C ARG A 73 -15.51 0.29 -3.58
N GLU A 74 -15.71 1.58 -3.34
CA GLU A 74 -16.94 2.12 -2.78
C GLU A 74 -18.15 1.84 -3.68
N GLY A 75 -18.01 2.05 -4.99
CA GLY A 75 -19.05 1.75 -5.97
C GLY A 75 -19.47 0.27 -6.01
N LEU A 76 -18.56 -0.64 -5.66
CA LEU A 76 -18.82 -2.07 -5.53
C LEU A 76 -19.31 -2.49 -4.13
N GLY A 77 -19.37 -1.58 -3.17
CA GLY A 77 -19.77 -1.86 -1.80
C GLY A 77 -18.72 -2.68 -1.02
N LEU A 78 -17.45 -2.58 -1.38
CA LEU A 78 -16.34 -3.25 -0.70
C LEU A 78 -15.93 -2.42 0.52
N SER A 79 -16.38 -2.81 1.71
CA SER A 79 -16.22 -1.99 2.92
C SER A 79 -14.83 -2.02 3.53
N THR A 80 -14.04 -3.08 3.31
CA THR A 80 -12.81 -3.32 4.10
C THR A 80 -11.62 -3.84 3.30
N THR A 81 -11.80 -4.22 2.04
CA THR A 81 -10.78 -4.94 1.28
C THR A 81 -9.79 -4.00 0.62
N TRP A 82 -8.53 -4.07 1.02
CA TRP A 82 -7.38 -3.46 0.36
C TRP A 82 -6.56 -4.53 -0.37
N SER A 83 -5.63 -4.16 -1.22
CA SER A 83 -4.86 -5.14 -1.99
C SER A 83 -3.47 -4.64 -2.34
N VAL A 84 -2.50 -5.56 -2.37
CA VAL A 84 -1.16 -5.34 -2.92
C VAL A 84 -1.14 -5.33 -4.44
N TYR A 85 -2.22 -5.78 -5.08
CA TYR A 85 -2.29 -5.82 -6.54
C TYR A 85 -2.50 -4.41 -7.10
N GLU A 86 -1.54 -3.94 -7.87
CA GLU A 86 -1.69 -2.75 -8.71
C GLU A 86 -2.58 -3.08 -9.91
N VAL A 87 -3.88 -2.98 -9.73
CA VAL A 87 -4.85 -3.20 -10.80
C VAL A 87 -5.19 -1.86 -11.42
N SER A 88 -4.81 -1.66 -12.66
CA SER A 88 -5.04 -0.41 -13.40
C SER A 88 -6.53 -0.17 -13.66
N ASP A 89 -7.30 -1.25 -13.86
CA ASP A 89 -8.76 -1.23 -13.99
C ASP A 89 -9.35 -2.50 -13.37
N LEU A 90 -10.26 -2.34 -12.42
CA LEU A 90 -10.97 -3.47 -11.80
C LEU A 90 -11.88 -4.23 -12.78
N ASN A 91 -12.17 -3.66 -13.94
CA ASN A 91 -12.87 -4.36 -15.03
C ASN A 91 -11.94 -5.23 -15.87
N ASP A 92 -10.62 -5.11 -15.70
CA ASP A 92 -9.67 -6.00 -16.36
C ASP A 92 -9.82 -7.45 -15.89
N ARG A 93 -9.48 -8.37 -16.78
CA ARG A 93 -9.54 -9.80 -16.49
C ARG A 93 -8.43 -10.20 -15.53
N HIS A 94 -8.79 -10.90 -14.45
CA HIS A 94 -7.81 -11.53 -13.57
C HIS A 94 -7.19 -12.80 -14.22
N PRO A 95 -5.98 -13.23 -13.80
CA PRO A 95 -5.29 -14.36 -14.43
C PRO A 95 -5.86 -15.75 -14.09
N HIS A 96 -6.72 -15.85 -13.07
CA HIS A 96 -7.21 -17.12 -12.51
C HIS A 96 -8.57 -17.52 -13.11
N LEU A 97 -8.68 -17.60 -14.42
CA LEU A 97 -9.97 -17.76 -15.11
C LEU A 97 -10.64 -19.14 -14.93
N SER A 98 -9.91 -20.15 -14.50
CA SER A 98 -10.45 -21.48 -14.20
C SER A 98 -11.09 -21.56 -12.79
N ALA A 99 -10.76 -20.60 -11.92
CA ALA A 99 -11.29 -20.60 -10.56
C ALA A 99 -12.74 -20.11 -10.54
N VAL A 100 -13.60 -20.86 -9.88
CA VAL A 100 -15.02 -20.56 -9.67
C VAL A 100 -15.37 -20.35 -8.20
N THR A 101 -14.46 -20.73 -7.30
CA THR A 101 -14.62 -20.63 -5.85
C THR A 101 -13.40 -19.96 -5.26
N LEU A 102 -13.62 -18.99 -4.39
CA LEU A 102 -12.61 -18.41 -3.52
C LEU A 102 -12.78 -18.99 -2.11
N ARG A 103 -11.69 -19.50 -1.55
CA ARG A 103 -11.63 -19.99 -0.17
C ARG A 103 -10.71 -19.12 0.65
N TYR A 104 -11.18 -18.74 1.82
CA TYR A 104 -10.43 -18.03 2.84
C TYR A 104 -10.49 -18.81 4.15
N GLU A 105 -9.36 -19.03 4.77
CA GLU A 105 -9.26 -19.62 6.09
C GLU A 105 -8.60 -18.60 7.03
N ASN A 106 -9.37 -18.12 7.98
CA ASN A 106 -8.86 -17.18 8.96
C ASN A 106 -7.95 -17.86 9.98
N HIS A 107 -7.31 -17.10 10.86
CA HIS A 107 -6.39 -17.59 11.89
C HIS A 107 -7.00 -18.61 12.87
N TRP A 108 -8.32 -18.69 12.93
CA TRP A 108 -9.07 -19.63 13.80
C TRP A 108 -9.52 -20.89 13.06
N GLY A 109 -9.12 -21.05 11.80
CA GLY A 109 -9.24 -22.31 11.06
C GLY A 109 -10.63 -22.65 10.54
N THR A 110 -11.55 -21.68 10.48
CA THR A 110 -12.86 -21.91 9.86
C THR A 110 -12.82 -21.42 8.41
N PRO A 111 -12.83 -22.33 7.42
CA PRO A 111 -12.82 -21.93 6.03
C PRO A 111 -14.16 -21.31 5.62
N VAL A 112 -14.11 -20.22 4.88
CA VAL A 112 -15.23 -19.58 4.21
C VAL A 112 -15.04 -19.68 2.71
N GLU A 113 -16.06 -20.09 2.00
CA GLU A 113 -16.05 -20.21 0.54
C GLU A 113 -17.08 -19.29 -0.09
N LYS A 114 -16.69 -18.62 -1.18
CA LYS A 114 -17.58 -17.80 -2.01
C LYS A 114 -17.37 -18.08 -3.49
N GLY A 115 -18.47 -18.07 -4.22
CA GLY A 115 -18.42 -18.17 -5.68
C GLY A 115 -17.80 -16.89 -6.30
N ILE A 116 -16.93 -17.08 -7.29
CA ILE A 116 -16.40 -16.02 -8.12
C ILE A 116 -17.35 -15.84 -9.29
N VAL A 117 -18.06 -14.71 -9.36
CA VAL A 117 -19.08 -14.46 -10.41
C VAL A 117 -18.51 -13.44 -11.41
N GLY A 118 -17.80 -13.96 -12.40
CA GLY A 118 -17.18 -13.16 -13.47
C GLY A 118 -15.70 -13.42 -13.60
N ALA A 119 -15.08 -12.77 -14.58
CA ALA A 119 -13.68 -12.96 -14.94
C ALA A 119 -12.82 -11.71 -14.66
N THR A 120 -13.37 -10.73 -13.96
CA THR A 120 -12.72 -9.45 -13.69
C THR A 120 -12.15 -9.38 -12.28
N TRP A 121 -11.18 -8.52 -12.07
CA TRP A 121 -10.65 -8.23 -10.74
C TRP A 121 -11.75 -7.79 -9.77
N ALA A 122 -12.74 -7.00 -10.25
CA ALA A 122 -13.89 -6.62 -9.44
C ALA A 122 -14.65 -7.85 -8.89
N ALA A 123 -14.90 -8.86 -9.73
CA ALA A 123 -15.58 -10.09 -9.32
C ALA A 123 -14.78 -10.84 -8.24
N LEU A 124 -13.45 -10.89 -8.39
CA LEU A 124 -12.56 -11.53 -7.43
C LEU A 124 -12.53 -10.78 -6.09
N TYR A 125 -12.45 -9.44 -6.12
CA TYR A 125 -12.50 -8.61 -4.92
C TYR A 125 -13.85 -8.66 -4.19
N VAL A 126 -14.97 -8.72 -4.92
CA VAL A 126 -16.30 -8.92 -4.31
C VAL A 126 -16.35 -10.26 -3.56
N ALA A 127 -15.81 -11.33 -4.16
CA ALA A 127 -15.73 -12.63 -3.49
C ALA A 127 -14.79 -12.58 -2.26
N ALA A 128 -13.64 -11.91 -2.37
CA ALA A 128 -12.70 -11.76 -1.26
C ALA A 128 -13.32 -10.97 -0.09
N ASN A 129 -13.95 -9.84 -0.36
CA ASN A 129 -14.65 -9.06 0.65
C ASN A 129 -15.74 -9.88 1.37
N ALA A 130 -16.49 -10.67 0.62
CA ALA A 130 -17.49 -11.55 1.20
C ALA A 130 -16.88 -12.66 2.08
N CYS A 131 -15.74 -13.25 1.66
CA CYS A 131 -15.00 -14.23 2.45
C CYS A 131 -14.50 -13.62 3.77
N ILE A 132 -13.82 -12.49 3.71
CA ILE A 132 -13.26 -11.80 4.90
C ILE A 132 -14.38 -11.43 5.87
N ARG A 133 -15.43 -10.78 5.40
CA ARG A 133 -16.58 -10.39 6.23
C ARG A 133 -17.25 -11.58 6.90
N ASP A 134 -17.51 -12.65 6.15
CA ASP A 134 -18.27 -13.79 6.65
C ASP A 134 -17.39 -14.73 7.54
N SER A 135 -16.06 -14.58 7.46
CA SER A 135 -15.12 -15.22 8.41
C SER A 135 -15.13 -14.57 9.80
N GLY A 136 -15.65 -13.35 9.91
CA GLY A 136 -15.58 -12.56 11.13
C GLY A 136 -14.20 -11.97 11.44
N ASP A 137 -13.25 -12.09 10.51
CA ASP A 137 -11.92 -11.53 10.67
C ASP A 137 -11.96 -10.04 10.32
N ASN A 138 -11.90 -9.20 11.33
CA ASN A 138 -11.89 -7.74 11.19
C ASN A 138 -10.46 -7.15 11.20
N HIS A 139 -9.43 -8.01 11.25
CA HIS A 139 -8.05 -7.60 11.40
C HIS A 139 -7.24 -7.81 10.12
N HIS A 140 -7.42 -8.96 9.46
CA HIS A 140 -6.69 -9.32 8.25
C HIS A 140 -7.53 -9.00 7.01
N THR A 141 -7.61 -7.72 6.67
CA THR A 141 -8.46 -7.22 5.58
C THR A 141 -7.70 -6.88 4.31
N PHE A 142 -6.36 -6.95 4.35
CA PHE A 142 -5.49 -6.59 3.24
C PHE A 142 -5.17 -7.82 2.39
N ILE A 143 -5.62 -7.86 1.14
CA ILE A 143 -5.36 -8.95 0.21
C ILE A 143 -3.88 -8.95 -0.17
N GLU A 144 -3.16 -10.01 0.17
CA GLU A 144 -1.76 -10.21 -0.18
C GLU A 144 -1.59 -11.12 -1.38
N GLN A 145 -2.40 -12.19 -1.47
CA GLN A 145 -2.24 -13.18 -2.52
C GLN A 145 -3.52 -13.93 -2.83
N PHE A 146 -3.67 -14.29 -4.12
CA PHE A 146 -4.58 -15.31 -4.62
C PHE A 146 -3.76 -16.47 -5.19
N THR A 147 -3.89 -17.65 -4.61
CA THR A 147 -3.11 -18.84 -4.99
C THR A 147 -4.04 -19.96 -5.44
N PRO A 148 -3.84 -20.58 -6.63
CA PRO A 148 -4.59 -21.76 -7.01
C PRO A 148 -4.38 -22.89 -5.99
N SER A 149 -5.46 -23.60 -5.64
CA SER A 149 -5.36 -24.75 -4.76
C SER A 149 -4.63 -25.91 -5.49
N GLU A 150 -3.71 -26.55 -4.78
CA GLU A 150 -2.98 -27.73 -5.32
C GLU A 150 -3.90 -28.93 -5.57
N SER A 151 -4.98 -29.05 -4.81
CA SER A 151 -5.90 -30.18 -4.88
C SER A 151 -7.08 -29.98 -5.84
N ASP A 152 -7.42 -28.71 -6.16
CA ASP A 152 -8.56 -28.37 -7.01
C ASP A 152 -8.32 -27.06 -7.75
N ALA A 153 -8.07 -27.16 -9.06
CA ALA A 153 -7.82 -26.00 -9.93
C ALA A 153 -9.02 -25.03 -10.05
N SER A 154 -10.21 -25.44 -9.62
CA SER A 154 -11.40 -24.58 -9.58
C SER A 154 -11.49 -23.73 -8.30
N VAL A 155 -10.60 -23.97 -7.34
CA VAL A 155 -10.55 -23.27 -6.06
C VAL A 155 -9.34 -22.36 -6.00
N LEU A 156 -9.56 -21.12 -5.61
CA LEU A 156 -8.53 -20.13 -5.35
C LEU A 156 -8.45 -19.89 -3.83
N LEU A 157 -7.24 -19.87 -3.31
CA LEU A 157 -6.99 -19.59 -1.89
C LEU A 157 -6.66 -18.12 -1.72
N LEU A 158 -7.30 -17.48 -0.75
CA LEU A 158 -7.06 -16.09 -0.38
C LEU A 158 -6.11 -16.01 0.82
N SER A 159 -5.02 -15.28 0.65
CA SER A 159 -4.13 -14.88 1.75
C SER A 159 -4.31 -13.40 2.05
N THR A 160 -4.37 -13.08 3.34
CA THR A 160 -4.60 -11.70 3.82
C THR A 160 -3.59 -11.33 4.90
N GLY A 161 -3.30 -10.04 5.00
CA GLY A 161 -2.49 -9.42 6.05
C GLY A 161 -3.24 -8.29 6.77
N SER A 162 -2.57 -7.66 7.72
CA SER A 162 -3.06 -6.55 8.54
C SER A 162 -2.23 -5.30 8.36
#